data_ed65e121c69bc287ec8b63979102cf3e
#
_entry.id   ed65e121c69bc287ec8b63979102cf3e
#
_cell.length_a   1.000
_cell.length_b   1.000
_cell.length_c   1.000
_cell.angle_alpha   90.00
_cell.angle_beta   90.00
_cell.angle_gamma   90.00
#
_symmetry.space_group_name_H-M   'P 1'
#
loop_
_entity.id
_entity.type
_entity.pdbx_description
1 polymer ?
#
loop_
_entity_poly.entity_id
_entity_poly.type
_entity_poly.pdbx_seq_one_letter_code
_entity_poly.pdbx_strand_id
1 'polypeptide(L)'
;MKRLYLLFLLLSLMSTAAFAQRVALRTDLLLWGTTTPNAGVETSISRHFTMALNGAYNAWKFGNDMKLNLCLIQPELRYWPCRKFEGHFLGVHGHYAYYNVGQIPFLSGMEDIIYRGDLYGGGITYGYHWVLGDRFSIEAVIGGGYARMEYDKYRCAGCGERMGHYKRNYFGPTRAGVSLIYFIR
;
A
#
# COMPACT_ATOMS: atom_id res chain seq x y z
N MET A 1 3.55 9.38 36.50
CA MET A 1 4.67 8.45 36.59
C MET A 1 4.32 7.02 36.16
N LYS A 2 3.25 6.37 36.67
CA LYS A 2 2.88 4.98 36.29
C LYS A 2 2.67 4.76 34.78
N ARG A 3 2.09 5.72 34.06
CA ARG A 3 1.88 5.63 32.60
C ARG A 3 3.20 5.68 31.80
N LEU A 4 4.19 6.41 32.31
CA LEU A 4 5.52 6.51 31.69
C LEU A 4 6.31 5.19 31.86
N TYR A 5 6.20 4.54 33.01
CA TYR A 5 6.80 3.22 33.25
C TYR A 5 6.16 2.13 32.38
N LEU A 6 4.83 2.19 32.17
CA LEU A 6 4.12 1.27 31.28
C LEU A 6 4.54 1.43 29.82
N LEU A 7 4.73 2.66 29.36
CA LEU A 7 5.25 2.97 28.04
C LEU A 7 6.69 2.48 27.86
N PHE A 8 7.53 2.69 28.87
CA PHE A 8 8.92 2.23 28.85
C PHE A 8 9.02 0.69 28.90
N LEU A 9 8.15 0.04 29.68
CA LEU A 9 8.05 -1.42 29.75
C LEU A 9 7.57 -2.00 28.42
N LEU A 10 6.58 -1.40 27.78
CA LEU A 10 6.10 -1.77 26.44
C LEU A 10 7.18 -1.59 25.38
N LEU A 11 7.92 -0.48 25.40
CA LEU A 11 9.05 -0.26 24.49
C LEU A 11 10.19 -1.27 24.70
N SER A 12 10.50 -1.61 25.96
CA SER A 12 11.57 -2.58 26.28
C SER A 12 11.17 -4.02 25.90
N LEU A 13 9.90 -4.39 26.03
CA LEU A 13 9.38 -5.68 25.58
C LEU A 13 9.37 -5.79 24.04
N MET A 14 9.18 -4.68 23.32
CA MET A 14 9.28 -4.65 21.86
C MET A 14 10.74 -4.78 21.37
N SER A 15 11.71 -4.29 22.13
CA SER A 15 13.12 -4.35 21.73
C SER A 15 13.75 -5.75 21.84
N THR A 16 13.29 -6.60 22.74
CA THR A 16 13.81 -7.98 22.89
C THR A 16 13.30 -8.94 21.80
N ALA A 17 12.16 -8.65 21.18
CA ALA A 17 11.62 -9.45 20.09
C ALA A 17 12.31 -9.20 18.72
N ALA A 18 13.07 -8.11 18.60
CA ALA A 18 13.63 -7.67 17.32
C ALA A 18 14.85 -8.51 16.84
N PHE A 19 15.59 -9.16 17.75
CA PHE A 19 16.84 -9.83 17.40
C PHE A 19 16.70 -11.19 16.70
N ALA A 20 15.51 -11.79 16.68
CA ALA A 20 15.25 -13.08 16.01
C ALA A 20 14.37 -12.96 14.75
N GLN A 21 13.94 -11.76 14.39
CA GLN A 21 13.01 -11.55 13.29
C GLN A 21 13.76 -11.20 12.00
N ARG A 22 13.52 -11.98 10.94
CA ARG A 22 13.97 -11.58 9.60
C ARG A 22 13.14 -10.39 9.17
N VAL A 23 13.80 -9.28 8.87
CA VAL A 23 13.20 -8.07 8.33
C VAL A 23 13.56 -7.97 6.86
N ALA A 24 12.58 -7.69 6.03
CA ALA A 24 12.75 -7.48 4.61
C ALA A 24 12.23 -6.09 4.21
N LEU A 25 13.00 -5.40 3.41
CA LEU A 25 12.54 -4.20 2.68
C LEU A 25 11.95 -4.64 1.36
N ARG A 26 10.93 -3.95 0.91
CA ARG A 26 10.26 -4.26 -0.34
C ARG A 26 9.90 -3.00 -1.12
N THR A 27 9.88 -3.11 -2.43
CA THR A 27 9.41 -2.07 -3.33
C THR A 27 8.65 -2.71 -4.49
N ASP A 28 7.54 -2.10 -4.89
CA ASP A 28 6.68 -2.60 -5.96
C ASP A 28 7.07 -1.95 -7.29
N LEU A 29 7.45 -2.77 -8.26
CA LEU A 29 7.92 -2.34 -9.56
C LEU A 29 6.78 -1.82 -10.46
N LEU A 30 5.54 -2.32 -10.27
CA LEU A 30 4.40 -1.81 -11.04
C LEU A 30 4.07 -0.35 -10.65
N LEU A 31 4.20 -0.02 -9.37
CA LEU A 31 4.03 1.36 -8.91
C LEU A 31 5.14 2.28 -9.42
N TRP A 32 6.37 1.79 -9.56
CA TRP A 32 7.45 2.53 -10.23
C TRP A 32 7.13 2.78 -11.71
N GLY A 33 6.50 1.82 -12.39
CA GLY A 33 6.03 1.99 -13.77
C GLY A 33 5.02 3.13 -13.93
N THR A 34 4.27 3.46 -12.88
CA THR A 34 3.38 4.63 -12.82
C THR A 34 4.03 5.85 -12.17
N THR A 35 5.35 5.90 -12.10
CA THR A 35 6.12 6.98 -11.46
C THR A 35 5.73 7.24 -10.00
N THR A 36 5.27 6.22 -9.28
CA THR A 36 4.85 6.33 -7.88
C THR A 36 5.90 5.69 -6.98
N PRO A 37 6.77 6.49 -6.31
CA PRO A 37 7.69 6.00 -5.30
C PRO A 37 6.96 5.24 -4.21
N ASN A 38 7.51 4.08 -3.85
CA ASN A 38 6.92 3.22 -2.85
C ASN A 38 7.98 2.43 -2.10
N ALA A 39 7.69 2.13 -0.87
CA ALA A 39 8.52 1.29 -0.02
C ALA A 39 7.65 0.54 0.97
N GLY A 40 8.13 -0.59 1.42
CA GLY A 40 7.48 -1.38 2.46
C GLY A 40 8.49 -2.12 3.30
N VAL A 41 8.03 -2.54 4.46
CA VAL A 41 8.76 -3.38 5.39
C VAL A 41 7.92 -4.61 5.70
N GLU A 42 8.58 -5.75 5.74
CA GLU A 42 7.94 -7.02 6.14
C GLU A 42 8.76 -7.67 7.24
N THR A 43 8.09 -8.11 8.28
CA THR A 43 8.71 -8.78 9.42
C THR A 43 8.05 -10.11 9.72
N SER A 44 8.84 -11.06 10.18
CA SER A 44 8.37 -12.38 10.59
C SER A 44 7.79 -12.30 12.00
N ILE A 45 6.52 -12.68 12.18
CA ILE A 45 5.86 -12.75 13.49
C ILE A 45 5.97 -14.16 14.07
N SER A 46 5.82 -15.18 13.24
CA SER A 46 5.90 -16.58 13.66
C SER A 46 6.49 -17.46 12.57
N ARG A 47 6.43 -18.77 12.75
CA ARG A 47 6.94 -19.75 11.75
C ARG A 47 6.21 -19.64 10.40
N HIS A 48 4.92 -19.34 10.43
CA HIS A 48 4.07 -19.31 9.25
C HIS A 48 3.44 -17.94 8.97
N PHE A 49 3.70 -16.93 9.82
CA PHE A 49 3.10 -15.62 9.67
C PHE A 49 4.13 -14.51 9.55
N THR A 50 3.88 -13.62 8.60
CA THR A 50 4.62 -12.36 8.46
C THR A 50 3.62 -11.20 8.42
N MET A 51 4.10 -10.03 8.81
CA MET A 51 3.35 -8.78 8.72
C MET A 51 4.12 -7.82 7.83
N ALA A 52 3.44 -7.29 6.83
CA ALA A 52 3.97 -6.31 5.91
C ALA A 52 3.24 -4.98 6.07
N LEU A 53 3.97 -3.89 5.94
CA LEU A 53 3.43 -2.54 5.82
C LEU A 53 4.01 -1.91 4.56
N ASN A 54 3.15 -1.54 3.63
CA ASN A 54 3.54 -0.90 2.38
C ASN A 54 3.03 0.53 2.35
N GLY A 55 3.83 1.43 1.82
CA GLY A 55 3.47 2.82 1.60
C GLY A 55 3.85 3.25 0.19
N ALA A 56 3.02 4.09 -0.41
CA ALA A 56 3.32 4.73 -1.68
C ALA A 56 2.92 6.20 -1.62
N TYR A 57 3.73 7.04 -2.21
CA TYR A 57 3.47 8.48 -2.24
C TYR A 57 3.80 9.04 -3.61
N ASN A 58 2.85 9.76 -4.18
CA ASN A 58 3.02 10.46 -5.42
C ASN A 58 2.50 11.89 -5.27
N ALA A 59 3.31 12.87 -5.62
CA ALA A 59 2.95 14.28 -5.55
C ALA A 59 3.34 15.00 -6.84
N TRP A 60 3.31 14.31 -7.98
CA TRP A 60 3.72 14.89 -9.25
C TRP A 60 2.67 15.86 -9.79
N LYS A 61 3.17 16.99 -10.24
CA LYS A 61 2.46 17.93 -11.08
C LYS A 61 3.12 17.90 -12.44
N PHE A 62 2.42 17.41 -13.43
CA PHE A 62 2.89 17.44 -14.82
C PHE A 62 2.42 18.74 -15.46
N GLY A 63 3.19 19.26 -16.44
CA GLY A 63 2.77 20.42 -17.22
C GLY A 63 1.34 20.26 -17.78
N ASN A 64 0.59 21.34 -17.97
CA ASN A 64 -0.83 21.39 -18.33
C ASN A 64 -1.80 21.03 -17.18
N ASP A 65 -1.46 21.44 -15.93
CA ASP A 65 -2.35 21.30 -14.74
C ASP A 65 -2.73 19.86 -14.34
N MET A 66 -2.16 18.83 -14.99
CA MET A 66 -2.34 17.43 -14.59
C MET A 66 -1.77 17.19 -13.19
N LYS A 67 -2.64 16.86 -12.25
CA LYS A 67 -2.29 16.57 -10.86
C LYS A 67 -2.50 15.08 -10.59
N LEU A 68 -1.45 14.44 -10.09
CA LEU A 68 -1.52 13.07 -9.61
C LEU A 68 -0.91 13.03 -8.20
N ASN A 69 -1.75 13.26 -7.20
CA ASN A 69 -1.34 13.11 -5.81
C ASN A 69 -1.99 11.84 -5.25
N LEU A 70 -1.15 10.94 -4.76
CA LEU A 70 -1.56 9.70 -4.13
C LEU A 70 -0.74 9.49 -2.85
N CYS A 71 -1.42 9.19 -1.76
CA CYS A 71 -0.80 8.68 -0.55
C CYS A 71 -1.51 7.37 -0.18
N LEU A 72 -0.81 6.26 -0.22
CA LEU A 72 -1.34 4.92 0.06
C LEU A 72 -0.59 4.31 1.23
N ILE A 73 -1.33 3.74 2.17
CA ILE A 73 -0.83 2.88 3.24
C ILE A 73 -1.58 1.56 3.20
N GLN A 74 -0.84 0.46 3.22
CA GLN A 74 -1.40 -0.88 3.09
C GLN A 74 -0.73 -1.87 4.04
N PRO A 75 -1.27 -2.07 5.26
CA PRO A 75 -0.92 -3.17 6.13
C PRO A 75 -1.44 -4.50 5.58
N GLU A 76 -0.66 -5.57 5.77
CA GLU A 76 -1.01 -6.91 5.32
C GLU A 76 -0.46 -7.95 6.29
N LEU A 77 -1.31 -8.90 6.68
CA LEU A 77 -0.94 -10.11 7.40
C LEU A 77 -0.91 -11.27 6.42
N ARG A 78 0.19 -12.03 6.40
CA ARG A 78 0.44 -13.12 5.45
C ARG A 78 0.62 -14.44 6.15
N TYR A 79 0.05 -15.45 5.58
CA TYR A 79 0.20 -16.86 5.98
C TYR A 79 0.98 -17.62 4.92
N TRP A 80 2.00 -18.35 5.33
CA TRP A 80 2.89 -19.15 4.52
C TRP A 80 2.67 -20.64 4.82
N PRO A 81 2.07 -21.41 3.92
CA PRO A 81 1.76 -22.83 4.17
C PRO A 81 3.01 -23.68 4.45
N CYS A 82 4.11 -23.41 3.74
CA CYS A 82 5.33 -24.21 3.85
C CYS A 82 6.43 -23.48 4.64
N ARG A 83 7.10 -22.55 4.03
CA ARG A 83 8.21 -21.79 4.61
C ARG A 83 7.99 -20.30 4.41
N LYS A 84 8.20 -19.52 5.47
CA LYS A 84 8.09 -18.06 5.37
C LYS A 84 9.12 -17.50 4.39
N PHE A 85 8.69 -16.52 3.61
CA PHE A 85 9.46 -15.88 2.54
C PHE A 85 9.87 -16.83 1.40
N GLU A 86 9.11 -17.91 1.16
CA GLU A 86 9.39 -18.85 0.06
C GLU A 86 8.09 -19.48 -0.43
N GLY A 87 7.87 -19.44 -1.75
CA GLY A 87 6.72 -20.10 -2.39
C GLY A 87 5.42 -19.32 -2.23
N HIS A 88 4.34 -20.05 -2.08
CA HIS A 88 2.98 -19.50 -2.02
C HIS A 88 2.67 -18.88 -0.66
N PHE A 89 1.89 -17.81 -0.68
CA PHE A 89 1.31 -17.23 0.51
C PHE A 89 -0.11 -16.72 0.26
N LEU A 90 -0.88 -16.67 1.33
CA LEU A 90 -2.19 -16.03 1.41
C LEU A 90 -2.09 -14.87 2.38
N GLY A 91 -2.78 -13.78 2.08
CA GLY A 91 -2.78 -12.61 2.95
C GLY A 91 -4.15 -11.99 3.13
N VAL A 92 -4.27 -11.23 4.19
CA VAL A 92 -5.38 -10.31 4.43
C VAL A 92 -4.78 -8.92 4.54
N HIS A 93 -5.30 -7.99 3.75
CA HIS A 93 -4.81 -6.62 3.74
C HIS A 93 -5.91 -5.61 4.02
N GLY A 94 -5.55 -4.55 4.71
CA GLY A 94 -6.28 -3.30 4.72
C GLY A 94 -5.60 -2.30 3.80
N HIS A 95 -6.33 -1.31 3.32
CA HIS A 95 -5.75 -0.21 2.58
C HIS A 95 -6.47 1.10 2.89
N TYR A 96 -5.70 2.15 2.96
CA TYR A 96 -6.17 3.53 2.99
C TYR A 96 -5.38 4.34 1.98
N ALA A 97 -6.08 5.06 1.13
CA ALA A 97 -5.46 5.95 0.17
C ALA A 97 -6.18 7.30 0.14
N TYR A 98 -5.39 8.36 0.18
CA TYR A 98 -5.82 9.69 -0.20
C TYR A 98 -5.39 9.96 -1.63
N TYR A 99 -6.31 10.44 -2.47
CA TYR A 99 -6.01 10.76 -3.86
C TYR A 99 -6.58 12.13 -4.25
N ASN A 100 -5.82 12.82 -5.09
CA ASN A 100 -6.24 14.05 -5.73
C ASN A 100 -5.75 13.98 -7.18
N VAL A 101 -6.68 13.56 -8.04
CA VAL A 101 -6.40 13.23 -9.44
C VAL A 101 -7.28 14.05 -10.34
N GLY A 102 -6.70 14.69 -11.32
CA GLY A 102 -7.46 15.47 -12.29
C GLY A 102 -6.68 15.81 -13.52
N GLN A 103 -7.42 16.23 -14.56
CA GLN A 103 -6.91 16.68 -15.85
C GLN A 103 -6.02 15.64 -16.54
N ILE A 104 -6.49 14.37 -16.59
CA ILE A 104 -5.80 13.29 -17.30
C ILE A 104 -6.30 13.28 -18.75
N PRO A 105 -5.50 13.71 -19.76
CA PRO A 105 -5.94 13.88 -21.14
C PRO A 105 -6.28 12.56 -21.86
N PHE A 106 -5.85 11.42 -21.32
CA PHE A 106 -6.08 10.09 -21.90
C PHE A 106 -7.34 9.39 -21.40
N LEU A 107 -8.07 9.97 -20.42
CA LEU A 107 -9.29 9.40 -19.85
C LEU A 107 -10.46 10.32 -20.15
N SER A 108 -11.31 9.92 -21.11
CA SER A 108 -12.54 10.63 -21.47
C SER A 108 -13.39 10.91 -20.23
N GLY A 109 -13.68 12.18 -19.96
CA GLY A 109 -14.44 12.64 -18.80
C GLY A 109 -13.61 13.06 -17.59
N MET A 110 -12.27 13.02 -17.65
CA MET A 110 -11.35 13.55 -16.62
C MET A 110 -10.57 14.79 -17.09
N GLU A 111 -10.86 15.31 -18.27
CA GLU A 111 -10.15 16.46 -18.87
C GLU A 111 -10.35 17.75 -18.06
N ASP A 112 -11.57 17.96 -17.53
CA ASP A 112 -11.93 19.19 -16.80
C ASP A 112 -12.38 18.94 -15.35
N ILE A 113 -12.23 17.70 -14.86
CA ILE A 113 -12.74 17.31 -13.53
C ILE A 113 -11.59 16.84 -12.64
N ILE A 114 -11.57 17.38 -11.42
CA ILE A 114 -10.67 16.94 -10.37
C ILE A 114 -11.45 16.10 -9.37
N TYR A 115 -10.93 14.92 -9.10
CA TYR A 115 -11.43 14.00 -8.07
C TYR A 115 -10.51 14.06 -6.87
N ARG A 116 -11.03 14.51 -5.74
CA ARG A 116 -10.30 14.55 -4.48
C ARG A 116 -11.07 13.77 -3.44
N GLY A 117 -10.42 12.79 -2.82
CA GLY A 117 -11.10 11.97 -1.83
C GLY A 117 -10.22 10.94 -1.17
N ASP A 118 -10.90 10.13 -0.37
CA ASP A 118 -10.32 9.04 0.38
C ASP A 118 -10.88 7.71 -0.13
N LEU A 119 -10.04 6.70 -0.08
CA LEU A 119 -10.39 5.31 -0.37
C LEU A 119 -9.90 4.47 0.80
N TYR A 120 -10.79 3.66 1.37
CA TYR A 120 -10.43 2.73 2.43
C TYR A 120 -11.19 1.42 2.29
N GLY A 121 -10.55 0.35 2.71
CA GLY A 121 -11.12 -0.96 2.58
C GLY A 121 -10.16 -2.07 2.99
N GLY A 122 -10.47 -3.27 2.51
CA GLY A 122 -9.66 -4.44 2.76
C GLY A 122 -10.00 -5.59 1.83
N GLY A 123 -9.16 -6.60 1.84
CA GLY A 123 -9.33 -7.74 0.97
C GLY A 123 -8.38 -8.89 1.30
N ILE A 124 -8.42 -9.89 0.44
CA ILE A 124 -7.54 -11.04 0.49
C ILE A 124 -6.53 -10.95 -0.64
N THR A 125 -5.34 -11.47 -0.39
CA THR A 125 -4.26 -11.55 -1.37
C THR A 125 -3.78 -12.99 -1.50
N TYR A 126 -3.32 -13.30 -2.69
CA TYR A 126 -2.56 -14.49 -3.00
C TYR A 126 -1.30 -14.08 -3.74
N GLY A 127 -0.18 -14.68 -3.41
CA GLY A 127 1.07 -14.40 -4.07
C GLY A 127 2.04 -15.55 -4.06
N TYR A 128 3.09 -15.36 -4.85
CA TYR A 128 4.21 -16.29 -4.94
C TYR A 128 5.53 -15.53 -4.80
N HIS A 129 6.42 -16.08 -4.02
CA HIS A 129 7.71 -15.51 -3.68
C HIS A 129 8.85 -16.39 -4.20
N TRP A 130 9.65 -15.85 -5.11
CA TRP A 130 10.84 -16.48 -5.67
C TRP A 130 12.08 -16.00 -4.96
N VAL A 131 12.80 -16.90 -4.33
CA VAL A 131 14.11 -16.61 -3.73
C VAL A 131 15.16 -16.61 -4.84
N LEU A 132 15.80 -15.47 -5.08
CA LEU A 132 16.85 -15.32 -6.10
C LEU A 132 18.25 -15.55 -5.53
N GLY A 133 18.40 -15.47 -4.22
CA GLY A 133 19.67 -15.64 -3.54
C GLY A 133 19.57 -15.32 -2.06
N ASP A 134 20.68 -15.10 -1.41
CA ASP A 134 20.75 -14.93 0.05
C ASP A 134 20.06 -13.66 0.55
N ARG A 135 19.96 -12.62 -0.27
CA ARG A 135 19.47 -11.30 0.13
C ARG A 135 18.34 -10.76 -0.72
N PHE A 136 18.16 -11.28 -1.93
CA PHE A 136 17.19 -10.76 -2.88
C PHE A 136 16.13 -11.79 -3.22
N SER A 137 14.93 -11.32 -3.37
CA SER A 137 13.77 -12.11 -3.83
C SER A 137 12.85 -11.25 -4.69
N ILE A 138 12.06 -11.92 -5.52
CA ILE A 138 10.98 -11.31 -6.29
C ILE A 138 9.66 -11.93 -5.82
N GLU A 139 8.62 -11.14 -5.82
CA GLU A 139 7.28 -11.56 -5.46
C GLU A 139 6.28 -11.05 -6.47
N ALA A 140 5.34 -11.90 -6.86
CA ALA A 140 4.14 -11.49 -7.57
C ALA A 140 2.93 -11.69 -6.66
N VAL A 141 2.03 -10.70 -6.65
CA VAL A 141 0.84 -10.71 -5.80
C VAL A 141 -0.38 -10.20 -6.56
N ILE A 142 -1.52 -10.83 -6.31
CA ILE A 142 -2.83 -10.39 -6.74
C ILE A 142 -3.78 -10.46 -5.56
N GLY A 143 -4.73 -9.51 -5.49
CA GLY A 143 -5.71 -9.48 -4.42
C GLY A 143 -7.01 -8.83 -4.83
N GLY A 144 -8.08 -9.28 -4.20
CA GLY A 144 -9.41 -8.75 -4.38
C GLY A 144 -10.04 -8.42 -3.04
N GLY A 145 -10.96 -7.49 -3.05
CA GLY A 145 -11.62 -7.05 -1.84
C GLY A 145 -12.67 -5.97 -2.06
N TYR A 146 -12.98 -5.32 -0.96
CA TYR A 146 -13.92 -4.22 -0.91
C TYR A 146 -13.20 -2.92 -0.62
N ALA A 147 -13.60 -1.87 -1.32
CA ALA A 147 -13.15 -0.51 -1.04
C ALA A 147 -14.33 0.46 -1.06
N ARG A 148 -14.34 1.37 -0.11
CA ARG A 148 -15.25 2.50 -0.08
C ARG A 148 -14.49 3.75 -0.47
N MET A 149 -15.03 4.45 -1.46
CA MET A 149 -14.51 5.71 -1.96
C MET A 149 -15.45 6.84 -1.55
N GLU A 150 -14.91 7.88 -0.92
CA GLU A 150 -15.62 9.12 -0.62
C GLU A 150 -14.86 10.24 -1.29
N TYR A 151 -15.48 10.94 -2.24
CA TYR A 151 -14.79 11.93 -3.04
C TYR A 151 -15.66 13.13 -3.41
N ASP A 152 -15.00 14.26 -3.52
CA ASP A 152 -15.56 15.48 -4.05
C ASP A 152 -15.11 15.68 -5.52
N LYS A 153 -16.04 16.19 -6.32
CA LYS A 153 -15.75 16.60 -7.70
C LYS A 153 -15.64 18.09 -7.76
N TYR A 154 -14.60 18.57 -8.42
CA TYR A 154 -14.38 19.99 -8.70
C TYR A 154 -14.31 20.20 -10.20
N ARG A 155 -14.96 21.26 -10.70
CA ARG A 155 -14.86 21.71 -12.08
C ARG A 155 -13.68 22.67 -12.17
N CYS A 156 -12.65 22.35 -12.96
CA CYS A 156 -11.46 23.14 -13.19
C CYS A 156 -10.53 23.39 -11.97
N ALA A 157 -9.21 23.37 -12.22
CA ALA A 157 -8.19 23.60 -11.20
C ALA A 157 -8.16 25.00 -10.62
N GLY A 158 -8.71 25.99 -11.33
CA GLY A 158 -8.67 27.40 -10.97
C GLY A 158 -9.95 27.97 -10.37
N CYS A 159 -11.11 27.38 -10.62
CA CYS A 159 -12.41 27.97 -10.25
C CYS A 159 -12.96 27.48 -8.92
N GLY A 160 -12.44 26.38 -8.36
CA GLY A 160 -12.78 25.93 -7.01
C GLY A 160 -14.24 25.53 -6.75
N GLU A 161 -15.10 25.51 -7.78
CA GLU A 161 -16.51 25.19 -7.59
C GLU A 161 -16.70 23.69 -7.33
N ARG A 162 -17.15 23.37 -6.11
CA ARG A 162 -17.49 22.00 -5.71
C ARG A 162 -18.79 21.56 -6.34
N MET A 163 -18.73 20.61 -7.25
CA MET A 163 -19.91 20.07 -7.94
C MET A 163 -20.74 19.13 -7.09
N GLY A 164 -20.16 18.50 -6.05
CA GLY A 164 -20.85 17.60 -5.16
C GLY A 164 -19.94 16.62 -4.44
N HIS A 165 -20.51 15.99 -3.41
CA HIS A 165 -19.88 14.93 -2.63
C HIS A 165 -20.51 13.59 -3.02
N TYR A 166 -19.66 12.60 -3.34
CA TYR A 166 -20.09 11.29 -3.81
C TYR A 166 -19.48 10.19 -2.97
N LYS A 167 -20.28 9.14 -2.76
CA LYS A 167 -19.83 7.91 -2.07
C LYS A 167 -20.05 6.74 -3.03
N ARG A 168 -19.03 5.92 -3.20
CA ARG A 168 -19.11 4.73 -4.06
C ARG A 168 -18.49 3.53 -3.35
N ASN A 169 -19.19 2.42 -3.40
CA ASN A 169 -18.67 1.14 -2.98
C ASN A 169 -18.10 0.42 -4.21
N TYR A 170 -16.93 -0.17 -4.04
CA TYR A 170 -16.24 -0.94 -5.06
C TYR A 170 -15.94 -2.33 -4.55
N PHE A 171 -16.21 -3.32 -5.36
CA PHE A 171 -15.83 -4.72 -5.11
C PHE A 171 -15.09 -5.23 -6.34
N GLY A 172 -13.84 -5.66 -6.15
CA GLY A 172 -13.00 -6.09 -7.26
C GLY A 172 -11.52 -6.19 -6.87
N PRO A 173 -10.61 -6.15 -7.87
CA PRO A 173 -9.18 -6.15 -7.62
C PRO A 173 -8.76 -4.95 -6.78
N THR A 174 -8.14 -5.21 -5.61
CA THR A 174 -7.66 -4.18 -4.68
C THR A 174 -6.15 -4.16 -4.57
N ARG A 175 -5.49 -5.18 -5.12
CA ARG A 175 -4.04 -5.29 -5.14
C ARG A 175 -3.57 -6.07 -6.36
N ALA A 176 -2.54 -5.56 -7.02
CA ALA A 176 -1.73 -6.27 -8.00
C ALA A 176 -0.31 -5.69 -7.92
N GLY A 177 0.70 -6.54 -7.92
CA GLY A 177 2.08 -6.05 -7.78
C GLY A 177 3.12 -7.08 -8.15
N VAL A 178 4.27 -6.57 -8.56
CA VAL A 178 5.52 -7.31 -8.66
C VAL A 178 6.55 -6.57 -7.81
N SER A 179 7.02 -7.18 -6.74
CA SER A 179 7.89 -6.54 -5.76
C SER A 179 9.28 -7.12 -5.78
N LEU A 180 10.28 -6.25 -5.67
CA LEU A 180 11.64 -6.62 -5.32
C LEU A 180 11.79 -6.54 -3.80
N ILE A 181 12.42 -7.56 -3.22
CA ILE A 181 12.55 -7.71 -1.77
C ILE A 181 14.02 -7.89 -1.41
N TYR A 182 14.45 -7.15 -0.38
CA TYR A 182 15.79 -7.21 0.17
C TYR A 182 15.76 -7.57 1.65
N PHE A 183 16.43 -8.65 2.04
CA PHE A 183 16.53 -9.10 3.42
C PHE A 183 17.65 -8.39 4.17
N ILE A 184 17.28 -7.76 5.29
CA ILE A 184 18.23 -7.23 6.26
C ILE A 184 18.63 -8.37 7.20
N ARG A 185 19.91 -8.65 7.24
CA ARG A 185 20.51 -9.66 8.17
C ARG A 185 21.03 -8.98 9.42
#